data_3f4e9a5456781abacbee7ac697af95be
#
_entry.id   3f4e9a5456781abacbee7ac697af95be
#
_cell.length_a   1.000
_cell.length_b   1.000
_cell.length_c   1.000
_cell.angle_alpha   90.00
_cell.angle_beta   90.00
_cell.angle_gamma   90.00
#
_symmetry.space_group_name_H-M   'P 1'
#
loop_
_entity.id
_entity.type
_entity.pdbx_description
1 polymer ?
#
loop_
_entity_poly.entity_id
_entity_poly.type
_entity_poly.pdbx_seq_one_letter_code
_entity_poly.pdbx_strand_id
1 'polypeptide(L)'
;MIINCNGATFEHAGVTSTIGASVVGTDQSEYEGLTGYIYEVRDGADKETENETPDLYCNFDPPDNPAEIAELEAVFSDLYDEPKTLEVIILDCVIMAPDMVRPYQTYRIPVVWESWGVLSIDAGSLEQAAALALDSEIPLPDQKEYVDESIRVDWESVGGCNAPMPDDSADMLCVRGHLGQSE
;
A
#
# COMPACT_ATOMS: atom_id res chain seq x y z
N MET A 1 -5.57 31.52 -6.68
CA MET A 1 -6.65 30.76 -5.98
C MET A 1 -6.01 29.82 -4.99
N ILE A 2 -6.50 29.75 -3.74
CA ILE A 2 -6.00 28.83 -2.70
C ILE A 2 -7.12 27.86 -2.36
N ILE A 3 -6.79 26.55 -2.40
CA ILE A 3 -7.71 25.45 -2.03
C ILE A 3 -7.03 24.65 -0.91
N ASN A 4 -7.62 24.62 0.29
CA ASN A 4 -7.08 23.91 1.47
C ASN A 4 -8.17 23.24 2.32
N CYS A 5 -9.41 23.16 1.81
CA CYS A 5 -10.47 22.45 2.51
C CYS A 5 -10.35 20.94 2.24
N ASN A 6 -10.26 20.12 3.28
CA ASN A 6 -10.22 18.67 3.16
C ASN A 6 -11.39 18.14 2.31
N GLY A 7 -11.12 17.25 1.37
CA GLY A 7 -12.09 16.72 0.41
C GLY A 7 -12.38 17.63 -0.80
N ALA A 8 -11.85 18.86 -0.84
CA ALA A 8 -11.94 19.69 -2.03
C ALA A 8 -11.11 19.11 -3.17
N THR A 9 -11.62 19.17 -4.39
CA THR A 9 -10.98 18.65 -5.59
C THR A 9 -10.38 19.75 -6.44
N PHE A 10 -9.28 19.44 -7.09
CA PHE A 10 -8.61 20.27 -8.06
C PHE A 10 -8.27 19.44 -9.29
N GLU A 11 -8.50 19.99 -10.47
CA GLU A 11 -8.20 19.31 -11.75
C GLU A 11 -7.13 20.09 -12.51
N HIS A 12 -6.07 19.38 -12.92
CA HIS A 12 -5.05 19.91 -13.81
C HIS A 12 -4.60 18.85 -14.82
N ALA A 13 -4.55 19.21 -16.11
CA ALA A 13 -4.14 18.34 -17.21
C ALA A 13 -4.87 16.97 -17.24
N GLY A 14 -6.13 16.91 -16.82
CA GLY A 14 -6.93 15.68 -16.78
C GLY A 14 -6.67 14.78 -15.56
N VAL A 15 -5.85 15.23 -14.62
CA VAL A 15 -5.64 14.57 -13.33
C VAL A 15 -6.42 15.31 -12.26
N THR A 16 -7.26 14.59 -11.51
CA THR A 16 -7.98 15.13 -10.36
C THR A 16 -7.22 14.83 -9.09
N SER A 17 -6.85 15.87 -8.37
CA SER A 17 -6.25 15.79 -7.03
C SER A 17 -7.28 16.19 -5.99
N THR A 18 -7.24 15.57 -4.82
CA THR A 18 -8.15 15.85 -3.70
C THR A 18 -7.33 16.26 -2.48
N ILE A 19 -7.70 17.37 -1.83
CA ILE A 19 -7.06 17.80 -0.59
C ILE A 19 -7.30 16.76 0.51
N GLY A 20 -6.23 16.32 1.17
CA GLY A 20 -6.23 15.26 2.17
C GLY A 20 -6.11 13.84 1.60
N ALA A 21 -6.18 13.67 0.27
CA ALA A 21 -5.96 12.36 -0.33
C ALA A 21 -4.46 12.02 -0.38
N SER A 22 -4.17 10.72 -0.25
CA SER A 22 -2.81 10.21 -0.33
C SER A 22 -2.25 10.34 -1.74
N VAL A 23 -0.97 10.67 -1.81
CA VAL A 23 -0.19 10.75 -3.04
C VAL A 23 1.14 10.03 -2.87
N VAL A 24 1.79 9.74 -3.99
CA VAL A 24 3.16 9.24 -4.03
C VAL A 24 3.98 10.10 -4.99
N GLY A 25 5.22 10.41 -4.62
CA GLY A 25 6.18 11.10 -5.47
C GLY A 25 6.50 10.29 -6.73
N THR A 26 6.61 10.97 -7.87
CA THR A 26 6.98 10.37 -9.15
C THR A 26 8.47 10.48 -9.42
N ASP A 27 8.96 9.85 -10.49
CA ASP A 27 10.32 9.96 -11.01
C ASP A 27 10.69 11.35 -11.54
N GLN A 28 9.75 12.30 -11.49
CA GLN A 28 10.00 13.71 -11.84
C GLN A 28 10.40 14.54 -10.62
N SER A 29 10.53 13.92 -9.45
CA SER A 29 10.90 14.60 -8.21
C SER A 29 11.94 13.82 -7.41
N GLU A 30 12.66 14.54 -6.57
CA GLU A 30 13.60 14.00 -5.58
C GLU A 30 12.91 13.20 -4.46
N TYR A 31 11.58 13.26 -4.37
CA TYR A 31 10.73 12.53 -3.43
C TYR A 31 10.13 11.25 -4.05
N GLU A 32 10.76 10.71 -5.11
CA GLU A 32 10.26 9.51 -5.79
C GLU A 32 9.99 8.37 -4.81
N GLY A 33 8.79 7.78 -4.91
CA GLY A 33 8.37 6.65 -4.10
C GLY A 33 7.87 7.00 -2.70
N LEU A 34 8.14 8.21 -2.18
CA LEU A 34 7.60 8.61 -0.88
C LEU A 34 6.09 8.82 -0.95
N THR A 35 5.39 8.31 0.05
CA THR A 35 3.96 8.53 0.23
C THR A 35 3.71 9.75 1.11
N GLY A 36 2.57 10.38 0.92
CA GLY A 36 2.18 11.54 1.68
C GLY A 36 0.77 12.00 1.30
N TYR A 37 0.45 13.26 1.52
CA TYR A 37 -0.84 13.83 1.15
C TYR A 37 -0.71 15.30 0.72
N ILE A 38 -1.64 15.75 -0.12
CA ILE A 38 -1.77 17.15 -0.52
C ILE A 38 -2.62 17.85 0.54
N TYR A 39 -2.14 18.93 1.14
CA TYR A 39 -2.92 19.70 2.11
C TYR A 39 -3.38 21.07 1.58
N GLU A 40 -2.73 21.60 0.54
CA GLU A 40 -3.10 22.87 -0.08
C GLU A 40 -2.72 22.87 -1.56
N VAL A 41 -3.51 23.60 -2.36
CA VAL A 41 -3.18 23.90 -3.77
C VAL A 41 -3.25 25.40 -3.95
N ARG A 42 -2.24 26.00 -4.59
CA ARG A 42 -2.23 27.41 -4.97
C ARG A 42 -2.07 27.54 -6.48
N ASP A 43 -2.90 28.43 -7.05
CA ASP A 43 -2.89 28.68 -8.48
C ASP A 43 -2.96 30.17 -8.80
N GLY A 44 -2.46 30.56 -9.97
CA GLY A 44 -2.43 31.94 -10.44
C GLY A 44 -1.54 32.85 -9.59
N ALA A 45 -2.06 34.00 -9.14
CA ALA A 45 -1.32 34.99 -8.38
C ALA A 45 -0.95 34.58 -6.95
N ASP A 46 -1.55 33.50 -6.45
CA ASP A 46 -1.32 33.01 -5.08
C ASP A 46 -0.19 31.98 -4.99
N LYS A 47 0.42 31.60 -6.12
CA LYS A 47 1.56 30.68 -6.17
C LYS A 47 2.82 31.29 -5.56
N GLU A 48 3.68 30.45 -5.03
CA GLU A 48 5.02 30.82 -4.57
C GLU A 48 6.10 30.57 -5.62
N THR A 49 5.85 29.62 -6.53
CA THR A 49 6.79 29.33 -7.62
C THR A 49 6.47 30.14 -8.88
N GLU A 50 7.47 30.32 -9.73
CA GLU A 50 7.32 30.93 -11.06
C GLU A 50 6.88 29.93 -12.14
N ASN A 51 6.65 28.66 -11.78
CA ASN A 51 6.23 27.61 -12.71
C ASN A 51 4.91 27.98 -13.39
N GLU A 52 4.66 27.45 -14.58
CA GLU A 52 3.38 27.65 -15.27
C GLU A 52 2.25 26.81 -14.66
N THR A 53 2.59 25.73 -13.96
CA THR A 53 1.67 24.82 -13.29
C THR A 53 1.29 25.31 -11.89
N PRO A 54 0.16 24.83 -11.32
CA PRO A 54 -0.18 25.09 -9.92
C PRO A 54 0.86 24.50 -8.95
N ASP A 55 0.97 25.14 -7.78
CA ASP A 55 1.77 24.65 -6.65
C ASP A 55 0.92 23.73 -5.79
N LEU A 56 1.34 22.47 -5.66
CA LEU A 56 0.76 21.48 -4.75
C LEU A 56 1.61 21.44 -3.47
N TYR A 57 1.02 21.75 -2.34
CA TYR A 57 1.69 21.67 -1.04
C TYR A 57 1.46 20.28 -0.45
N CYS A 58 2.53 19.54 -0.31
CA CYS A 58 2.52 18.15 0.14
C CYS A 58 3.25 18.00 1.47
N ASN A 59 2.77 17.07 2.30
CA ASN A 59 3.52 16.52 3.42
C ASN A 59 3.78 15.05 3.10
N PHE A 60 5.05 14.64 3.16
CA PHE A 60 5.48 13.26 2.94
C PHE A 60 5.74 12.56 4.25
N ASP A 61 5.41 11.28 4.32
CA ASP A 61 5.73 10.43 5.44
C ASP A 61 7.22 10.04 5.38
N PRO A 62 7.96 10.12 6.50
CA PRO A 62 9.33 9.67 6.52
C PRO A 62 9.41 8.16 6.27
N PRO A 63 10.38 7.68 5.46
CA PRO A 63 10.55 6.25 5.25
C PRO A 63 11.02 5.56 6.53
N ASP A 64 10.47 4.35 6.80
CA ASP A 64 10.82 3.52 7.96
C ASP A 64 11.94 2.51 7.64
N ASN A 65 12.12 2.20 6.36
CA ASN A 65 13.10 1.22 5.91
C ASN A 65 14.50 1.85 5.80
N PRO A 66 15.54 1.30 6.47
CA PRO A 66 16.90 1.84 6.37
C PRO A 66 17.46 1.94 4.95
N ALA A 67 17.04 1.07 4.02
CA ALA A 67 17.48 1.15 2.63
C ALA A 67 16.86 2.36 1.90
N GLU A 68 15.57 2.61 2.12
CA GLU A 68 14.87 3.78 1.57
C GLU A 68 15.40 5.09 2.15
N ILE A 69 15.73 5.11 3.46
CA ILE A 69 16.37 6.27 4.09
C ILE A 69 17.71 6.57 3.42
N ALA A 70 18.56 5.55 3.23
CA ALA A 70 19.87 5.73 2.62
C ALA A 70 19.77 6.19 1.15
N GLU A 71 18.76 5.71 0.40
CA GLU A 71 18.51 6.14 -0.97
C GLU A 71 18.06 7.61 -1.03
N LEU A 72 17.12 8.01 -0.17
CA LEU A 72 16.66 9.40 -0.05
C LEU A 72 17.82 10.34 0.33
N GLU A 73 18.61 9.98 1.34
CA GLU A 73 19.79 10.76 1.76
C GLU A 73 20.82 10.90 0.63
N ALA A 74 21.02 9.85 -0.18
CA ALA A 74 21.92 9.89 -1.33
C ALA A 74 21.40 10.85 -2.41
N VAL A 75 20.11 10.78 -2.77
CA VAL A 75 19.48 11.66 -3.76
C VAL A 75 19.64 13.13 -3.35
N PHE A 76 19.32 13.46 -2.08
CA PHE A 76 19.42 14.83 -1.60
C PHE A 76 20.88 15.30 -1.44
N SER A 77 21.80 14.39 -1.10
CA SER A 77 23.22 14.73 -1.02
C SER A 77 23.79 15.06 -2.38
N ASP A 78 23.41 14.31 -3.41
CA ASP A 78 23.81 14.56 -4.80
C ASP A 78 23.19 15.86 -5.33
N LEU A 79 21.92 16.13 -5.01
CA LEU A 79 21.22 17.34 -5.46
C LEU A 79 21.85 18.62 -4.90
N TYR A 80 22.28 18.58 -3.63
CA TYR A 80 22.83 19.77 -2.95
C TYR A 80 24.36 19.82 -2.92
N ASP A 81 25.05 18.82 -3.46
CA ASP A 81 26.52 18.67 -3.44
C ASP A 81 27.08 18.72 -1.98
N GLU A 82 26.30 18.24 -1.02
CA GLU A 82 26.68 18.14 0.40
C GLU A 82 25.95 17.00 1.10
N PRO A 83 26.56 16.35 2.12
CA PRO A 83 25.90 15.27 2.84
C PRO A 83 24.60 15.72 3.49
N LYS A 84 23.51 15.05 3.18
CA LYS A 84 22.18 15.23 3.79
C LYS A 84 21.79 13.99 4.57
N THR A 85 21.15 14.21 5.71
CA THR A 85 20.52 13.15 6.50
C THR A 85 19.01 13.37 6.55
N LEU A 86 18.25 12.33 6.85
CA LEU A 86 16.79 12.41 6.94
C LEU A 86 16.33 13.56 7.87
N GLU A 87 17.07 13.85 8.92
CA GLU A 87 16.73 14.92 9.89
C GLU A 87 16.75 16.34 9.29
N VAL A 88 17.50 16.54 8.19
CA VAL A 88 17.61 17.85 7.52
C VAL A 88 16.88 17.92 6.20
N ILE A 89 16.36 16.79 5.71
CA ILE A 89 15.52 16.74 4.51
C ILE A 89 14.12 17.23 4.89
N ILE A 90 13.62 18.20 4.14
CA ILE A 90 12.28 18.76 4.38
C ILE A 90 11.26 17.81 3.77
N LEU A 91 10.36 17.26 4.59
CA LEU A 91 9.25 16.41 4.18
C LEU A 91 7.88 17.09 4.35
N ASP A 92 7.83 18.16 5.15
CA ASP A 92 6.62 18.95 5.39
C ASP A 92 6.61 20.21 4.53
N CYS A 93 5.44 20.62 4.09
CA CYS A 93 5.25 21.85 3.28
C CYS A 93 6.06 21.85 1.98
N VAL A 94 6.28 20.70 1.38
CA VAL A 94 6.99 20.58 0.12
C VAL A 94 6.12 21.08 -1.03
N ILE A 95 6.66 21.97 -1.87
CA ILE A 95 5.96 22.48 -3.04
C ILE A 95 6.28 21.60 -4.24
N MET A 96 5.25 20.97 -4.81
CA MET A 96 5.35 20.05 -5.92
C MET A 96 4.57 20.57 -7.14
N ALA A 97 5.08 20.29 -8.33
CA ALA A 97 4.28 20.42 -9.54
C ALA A 97 3.31 19.22 -9.69
N PRO A 98 2.20 19.33 -10.42
CA PRO A 98 1.23 18.25 -10.56
C PRO A 98 1.77 16.95 -11.18
N ASP A 99 2.83 16.99 -11.96
CA ASP A 99 3.50 15.83 -12.56
C ASP A 99 4.50 15.16 -11.61
N MET A 100 4.90 15.85 -10.55
CA MET A 100 5.81 15.32 -9.52
C MET A 100 5.11 14.42 -8.50
N VAL A 101 3.77 14.38 -8.48
CA VAL A 101 2.97 13.53 -7.61
C VAL A 101 1.84 12.86 -8.36
N ARG A 102 1.42 11.69 -7.91
CA ARG A 102 0.24 11.00 -8.42
C ARG A 102 -0.64 10.51 -7.27
N PRO A 103 -1.95 10.39 -7.47
CA PRO A 103 -2.84 9.79 -6.48
C PRO A 103 -2.34 8.39 -6.07
N TYR A 104 -2.34 8.15 -4.77
CA TYR A 104 -1.94 6.89 -4.16
C TYR A 104 -3.10 6.29 -3.39
N GLN A 105 -3.36 5.00 -3.59
CA GLN A 105 -4.42 4.29 -2.89
C GLN A 105 -3.94 2.90 -2.49
N THR A 106 -4.16 2.56 -1.22
CA THR A 106 -3.90 1.21 -0.73
C THR A 106 -5.05 0.28 -1.13
N TYR A 107 -4.71 -0.80 -1.79
CA TYR A 107 -5.65 -1.87 -2.13
C TYR A 107 -5.43 -3.07 -1.22
N ARG A 108 -6.52 -3.61 -0.69
CA ARG A 108 -6.51 -4.90 0.02
C ARG A 108 -6.80 -5.98 -0.99
N ILE A 109 -5.79 -6.76 -1.34
CA ILE A 109 -5.89 -7.80 -2.35
C ILE A 109 -6.02 -9.15 -1.64
N PRO A 110 -7.19 -9.83 -1.71
CA PRO A 110 -7.33 -11.17 -1.20
C PRO A 110 -6.50 -12.13 -2.06
N VAL A 111 -5.73 -12.96 -1.39
CA VAL A 111 -4.91 -13.97 -2.06
C VAL A 111 -5.21 -15.35 -1.47
N VAL A 112 -5.12 -16.36 -2.31
CA VAL A 112 -5.18 -17.77 -1.93
C VAL A 112 -3.86 -18.43 -2.29
N TRP A 113 -3.44 -19.37 -1.46
CA TRP A 113 -2.22 -20.15 -1.68
C TRP A 113 -2.42 -21.56 -1.18
N GLU A 114 -1.60 -22.49 -1.66
CA GLU A 114 -1.56 -23.87 -1.21
C GLU A 114 -0.48 -24.07 -0.17
N SER A 115 -0.76 -24.87 0.83
CA SER A 115 0.23 -25.30 1.80
C SER A 115 0.15 -26.80 1.94
N TRP A 116 1.29 -27.45 2.20
CA TRP A 116 1.35 -28.87 2.49
C TRP A 116 1.93 -29.10 3.88
N GLY A 117 1.60 -30.27 4.45
CA GLY A 117 2.11 -30.67 5.73
C GLY A 117 1.99 -32.18 5.91
N VAL A 118 2.62 -32.71 6.95
CA VAL A 118 2.62 -34.13 7.27
C VAL A 118 1.81 -34.36 8.54
N LEU A 119 0.84 -35.29 8.46
CA LEU A 119 0.11 -35.80 9.62
C LEU A 119 0.70 -37.14 10.03
N SER A 120 0.93 -37.34 11.32
CA SER A 120 1.27 -38.64 11.89
C SER A 120 -0.01 -39.29 12.42
N ILE A 121 -0.39 -40.41 11.82
CA ILE A 121 -1.65 -41.11 12.12
C ILE A 121 -1.38 -42.57 12.46
N ASP A 122 -1.82 -43.02 13.61
CA ASP A 122 -1.78 -44.42 14.01
C ASP A 122 -2.95 -45.19 13.38
N ALA A 123 -2.65 -46.16 12.52
CA ALA A 123 -3.67 -46.96 11.82
C ALA A 123 -3.16 -48.38 11.55
N GLY A 124 -4.07 -49.32 11.30
CA GLY A 124 -3.73 -50.69 10.96
C GLY A 124 -3.27 -50.89 9.53
N SER A 125 -3.53 -49.93 8.62
CA SER A 125 -3.05 -49.95 7.22
C SER A 125 -2.90 -48.51 6.68
N LEU A 126 -2.16 -48.40 5.55
CA LEU A 126 -1.99 -47.10 4.87
C LEU A 126 -3.33 -46.54 4.37
N GLU A 127 -4.19 -47.38 3.84
CA GLU A 127 -5.54 -47.00 3.37
C GLU A 127 -6.39 -46.44 4.51
N GLN A 128 -6.30 -47.04 5.69
CA GLN A 128 -6.98 -46.55 6.87
C GLN A 128 -6.38 -45.21 7.34
N ALA A 129 -5.06 -45.07 7.33
CA ALA A 129 -4.41 -43.82 7.69
C ALA A 129 -4.81 -42.68 6.73
N ALA A 130 -4.84 -42.94 5.42
CA ALA A 130 -5.25 -41.98 4.41
C ALA A 130 -6.73 -41.57 4.58
N ALA A 131 -7.63 -42.51 4.91
CA ALA A 131 -9.03 -42.21 5.19
C ALA A 131 -9.17 -41.33 6.43
N LEU A 132 -8.42 -41.60 7.49
CA LEU A 132 -8.43 -40.79 8.71
C LEU A 132 -7.84 -39.38 8.45
N ALA A 133 -6.82 -39.26 7.61
CA ALA A 133 -6.24 -37.95 7.26
C ALA A 133 -7.22 -36.99 6.56
N LEU A 134 -8.24 -37.52 5.91
CA LEU A 134 -9.32 -36.74 5.25
C LEU A 134 -10.49 -36.42 6.18
N ASP A 135 -10.46 -36.89 7.42
CA ASP A 135 -11.52 -36.60 8.40
C ASP A 135 -11.40 -35.14 8.84
N SER A 136 -12.49 -34.42 8.74
CA SER A 136 -12.60 -33.01 9.13
C SER A 136 -12.37 -32.73 10.62
N GLU A 137 -12.45 -33.77 11.48
CA GLU A 137 -12.17 -33.64 12.91
C GLU A 137 -10.69 -33.67 13.25
N ILE A 138 -9.82 -34.08 12.31
CA ILE A 138 -8.37 -34.10 12.54
C ILE A 138 -7.80 -32.68 12.32
N PRO A 139 -7.10 -32.11 13.31
CA PRO A 139 -6.52 -30.79 13.18
C PRO A 139 -5.43 -30.80 12.10
N LEU A 140 -5.38 -29.73 11.31
CA LEU A 140 -4.31 -29.54 10.32
C LEU A 140 -2.95 -29.48 11.01
N PRO A 141 -1.86 -29.95 10.35
CA PRO A 141 -0.54 -29.94 10.94
C PRO A 141 -0.08 -28.52 11.30
N ASP A 142 0.57 -28.35 12.45
CA ASP A 142 1.11 -27.08 12.90
C ASP A 142 2.29 -26.60 12.01
N GLN A 143 3.08 -27.56 11.49
CA GLN A 143 4.15 -27.27 10.56
C GLN A 143 3.62 -27.36 9.12
N LYS A 144 3.63 -26.24 8.44
CA LYS A 144 3.18 -26.11 7.05
C LYS A 144 4.27 -25.45 6.24
N GLU A 145 4.44 -25.92 5.03
CA GLU A 145 5.29 -25.29 4.03
C GLU A 145 4.42 -24.77 2.88
N TYR A 146 4.80 -23.63 2.32
CA TYR A 146 4.12 -23.10 1.14
C TYR A 146 4.48 -23.94 -0.07
N VAL A 147 3.49 -24.18 -0.93
CA VAL A 147 3.76 -24.71 -2.27
C VAL A 147 4.23 -23.55 -3.13
N ASP A 148 5.45 -23.65 -3.64
CA ASP A 148 6.05 -22.62 -4.48
C ASP A 148 5.13 -22.30 -5.67
N GLU A 149 5.03 -21.00 -6.02
CA GLU A 149 4.21 -20.49 -7.11
C GLU A 149 2.68 -20.74 -6.96
N SER A 150 2.20 -21.14 -5.77
CA SER A 150 0.77 -21.38 -5.53
C SER A 150 -0.03 -20.12 -5.24
N ILE A 151 0.63 -19.01 -4.89
CA ILE A 151 -0.03 -17.73 -4.61
C ILE A 151 -0.76 -17.22 -5.85
N ARG A 152 -2.05 -16.91 -5.71
CA ARG A 152 -2.88 -16.27 -6.74
C ARG A 152 -3.86 -15.29 -6.12
N VAL A 153 -4.23 -14.26 -6.88
CA VAL A 153 -5.26 -13.31 -6.46
C VAL A 153 -6.64 -13.99 -6.56
N ASP A 154 -7.41 -13.88 -5.48
CA ASP A 154 -8.83 -14.25 -5.47
C ASP A 154 -9.68 -13.11 -6.02
N TRP A 155 -9.82 -13.05 -7.33
CA TRP A 155 -10.55 -11.99 -8.02
C TRP A 155 -12.05 -11.94 -7.66
N GLU A 156 -12.64 -13.04 -7.21
CA GLU A 156 -14.03 -13.09 -6.80
C GLU A 156 -14.27 -12.33 -5.49
N SER A 157 -13.27 -12.31 -4.62
CA SER A 157 -13.34 -11.63 -3.33
C SER A 157 -12.82 -10.19 -3.33
N VAL A 158 -12.16 -9.73 -4.42
CA VAL A 158 -11.55 -8.38 -4.52
C VAL A 158 -12.58 -7.27 -4.26
N GLY A 159 -13.80 -7.39 -4.83
CA GLY A 159 -14.84 -6.37 -4.67
C GLY A 159 -15.32 -6.18 -3.23
N GLY A 160 -15.30 -7.24 -2.43
CA GLY A 160 -15.69 -7.19 -1.02
C GLY A 160 -14.61 -6.63 -0.09
N CYS A 161 -13.34 -6.78 -0.45
CA CYS A 161 -12.21 -6.32 0.35
C CYS A 161 -11.90 -4.83 0.19
N ASN A 162 -12.31 -4.22 -0.92
CA ASN A 162 -12.06 -2.80 -1.23
C ASN A 162 -13.27 -1.89 -1.01
N ALA A 163 -14.32 -2.38 -0.34
CA ALA A 163 -15.40 -1.51 0.12
C ALA A 163 -14.84 -0.53 1.16
N PRO A 164 -15.23 0.78 1.13
CA PRO A 164 -14.78 1.75 2.12
C PRO A 164 -15.17 1.25 3.51
N MET A 165 -14.18 1.09 4.39
CA MET A 165 -14.40 0.72 5.78
C MET A 165 -15.11 1.89 6.48
N PRO A 166 -16.17 1.64 7.26
CA PRO A 166 -16.60 2.62 8.24
C PRO A 166 -15.45 2.83 9.22
N ASP A 167 -15.16 4.09 9.49
CA ASP A 167 -14.14 4.56 10.44
C ASP A 167 -14.53 4.00 11.82
N ASP A 168 -14.04 2.85 12.15
CA ASP A 168 -13.80 2.35 13.52
C ASP A 168 -13.44 0.85 13.48
N SER A 169 -12.38 0.56 14.22
CA SER A 169 -11.96 -0.75 14.71
C SER A 169 -10.97 -1.55 13.84
N ALA A 170 -9.76 -1.58 14.36
CA ALA A 170 -8.89 -2.73 14.34
C ALA A 170 -9.68 -4.00 14.74
N ASP A 171 -9.34 -5.12 14.09
CA ASP A 171 -9.86 -6.47 14.26
C ASP A 171 -11.11 -6.84 13.44
N MET A 172 -10.85 -7.23 12.20
CA MET A 172 -11.57 -8.34 11.59
C MET A 172 -10.69 -9.07 10.57
N LEU A 173 -9.99 -10.08 11.05
CA LEU A 173 -9.49 -11.16 10.20
C LEU A 173 -10.70 -11.82 9.53
N CYS A 174 -10.87 -11.58 8.23
CA CYS A 174 -11.88 -12.27 7.45
C CYS A 174 -11.37 -13.68 7.13
N VAL A 175 -11.49 -14.61 8.08
CA VAL A 175 -11.31 -16.04 7.83
C VAL A 175 -12.65 -16.59 7.33
N ARG A 176 -12.87 -16.57 6.02
CA ARG A 176 -13.89 -17.40 5.41
C ARG A 176 -13.24 -18.71 4.97
N GLY A 177 -13.37 -19.73 5.82
CA GLY A 177 -13.17 -21.09 5.38
C GLY A 177 -14.25 -21.45 4.36
N HIS A 178 -13.85 -21.71 3.15
CA HIS A 178 -14.73 -22.31 2.14
C HIS A 178 -14.83 -23.80 2.45
N LEU A 179 -15.92 -24.17 3.13
CA LEU A 179 -16.39 -25.57 3.11
C LEU A 179 -17.01 -25.80 1.74
N GLY A 180 -16.32 -26.55 0.90
CA GLY A 180 -16.88 -27.03 -0.37
C GLY A 180 -18.11 -27.88 -0.10
N GLN A 181 -19.25 -27.47 -0.63
CA GLN A 181 -20.39 -28.35 -0.84
C GLN A 181 -20.22 -29.01 -2.20
N SER A 182 -19.97 -30.31 -2.17
CA SER A 182 -20.14 -31.20 -3.32
C SER A 182 -21.57 -31.75 -3.28
N GLU A 183 -22.34 -31.49 -4.33
CA GLU A 183 -23.38 -32.40 -4.80
C GLU A 183 -22.84 -33.27 -5.90
#